data_4b2f8711686c1a4121eaaf168097bd59
#
_entry.id   4b2f8711686c1a4121eaaf168097bd59
#
_cell.length_a   1.000
_cell.length_b   1.000
_cell.length_c   1.000
_cell.angle_alpha   90.00
_cell.angle_beta   90.00
_cell.angle_gamma   90.00
#
_symmetry.space_group_name_H-M   'P 1'
#
loop_
_entity.id
_entity.type
_entity.pdbx_description
1 polymer ?
#
loop_
_entity_poly.entity_id
_entity_poly.type
_entity_poly.pdbx_seq_one_letter_code
_entity_poly.pdbx_strand_id
1 'polypeptide(L)'
;MAKNDNIVRFRGNNSFNIGFVIFFIIIIYVLFNIFSYITSKPVSVYEVLQGTIATNNVYKGLIIRDESIIRAENEGYINYYVKNSSKASVADVVYSIDTEGSISKQITAASENGAKLDDSISKDFIEKIDAFEYSYDANNFINVLTFKNQLSSDLTQTLSQNALNSLTDVVGTAEANNTFYKYLAPNTGIVSYYMDGYEGINEDNFTKDNYDALDYNKVRLDSNASVKNSDPVYRLINSENWDIIIQISDELAEQLNEKNYIKIKICEDDFTTNAACKIMKKSGKYYLKLSLKHSMIRYINERFIDIELVLNSDSGLKIPNSSITKKEFFTVPKEYFSKGKDSNSYCLLVQTKEGGVEMVNPTIFYENDSFYYIDNENVKEGDVIIKNDSSSTYTIGTDKDSLIGVYNINKGYAVFKQISIISQNDDYSIIETKTAYGIALYDHIALDGNKVEENQVIMD
;
A
#
# COMPACT_ATOMS: atom_id res chain seq x y z
N MET A 1 52.42 -104.29 12.23
CA MET A 1 51.00 -103.81 12.06
C MET A 1 51.07 -102.29 11.84
N ALA A 2 50.99 -101.83 10.62
CA ALA A 2 50.97 -100.41 10.27
C ALA A 2 49.53 -100.01 9.98
N LYS A 3 49.07 -99.00 10.63
CA LYS A 3 47.75 -98.46 10.47
C LYS A 3 47.85 -97.25 9.47
N ASN A 4 47.25 -97.44 8.34
CA ASN A 4 47.15 -96.37 7.33
C ASN A 4 46.04 -95.39 7.72
N ASP A 5 46.39 -94.16 8.01
CA ASP A 5 45.41 -93.09 8.13
C ASP A 5 45.22 -92.39 6.77
N ASN A 6 44.04 -92.62 6.18
CA ASN A 6 43.62 -91.90 4.97
C ASN A 6 43.18 -90.48 5.30
N ILE A 7 43.97 -89.47 5.00
CA ILE A 7 43.55 -88.07 5.10
C ILE A 7 42.82 -87.69 3.79
N VAL A 8 41.51 -87.58 3.89
CA VAL A 8 40.65 -87.03 2.81
C VAL A 8 40.74 -85.49 2.84
N ARG A 9 41.41 -84.85 1.89
CA ARG A 9 41.38 -83.39 1.66
C ARG A 9 40.06 -83.06 0.98
N PHE A 10 39.17 -82.40 1.71
CA PHE A 10 38.02 -81.68 1.05
C PHE A 10 38.51 -80.50 0.29
N ARG A 11 38.43 -80.54 -1.03
CA ARG A 11 38.51 -79.36 -1.91
C ARG A 11 37.21 -78.61 -1.72
N GLY A 12 37.26 -77.45 -1.07
CA GLY A 12 36.14 -76.53 -1.04
C GLY A 12 35.82 -76.06 -2.46
N ASN A 13 34.70 -76.51 -2.98
CA ASN A 13 34.16 -76.03 -4.23
C ASN A 13 33.63 -74.61 -3.95
N ASN A 14 34.32 -73.57 -4.50
CA ASN A 14 33.81 -72.22 -4.49
C ASN A 14 32.57 -72.17 -5.40
N SER A 15 31.45 -72.65 -4.93
CA SER A 15 30.17 -72.44 -5.57
C SER A 15 29.81 -71.00 -5.40
N PHE A 16 29.85 -70.24 -6.45
CA PHE A 16 29.38 -68.89 -6.53
C PHE A 16 27.90 -68.93 -6.12
N ASN A 17 27.60 -68.44 -4.91
CA ASN A 17 26.24 -68.46 -4.39
C ASN A 17 25.43 -67.34 -5.08
N ILE A 18 24.58 -67.70 -6.05
CA ILE A 18 23.72 -66.80 -6.79
C ILE A 18 22.93 -65.88 -5.83
N GLY A 19 22.58 -66.37 -4.64
CA GLY A 19 21.92 -65.55 -3.60
C GLY A 19 22.77 -64.36 -3.15
N PHE A 20 24.12 -64.50 -3.12
CA PHE A 20 24.99 -63.39 -2.77
C PHE A 20 25.02 -62.28 -3.86
N VAL A 21 24.93 -62.68 -5.12
CA VAL A 21 24.86 -61.74 -6.25
C VAL A 21 23.54 -60.96 -6.22
N ILE A 22 22.42 -61.69 -6.00
CA ILE A 22 21.09 -61.05 -5.89
C ILE A 22 21.03 -60.13 -4.68
N PHE A 23 21.59 -60.50 -3.55
CA PHE A 23 21.67 -59.68 -2.35
C PHE A 23 22.47 -58.39 -2.57
N PHE A 24 23.61 -58.48 -3.29
CA PHE A 24 24.44 -57.32 -3.62
C PHE A 24 23.73 -56.34 -4.58
N ILE A 25 22.98 -56.88 -5.57
CA ILE A 25 22.16 -56.06 -6.47
C ILE A 25 21.06 -55.32 -5.71
N ILE A 26 20.36 -55.99 -4.78
CA ILE A 26 19.36 -55.39 -3.93
C ILE A 26 19.96 -54.29 -3.03
N ILE A 27 21.12 -54.55 -2.43
CA ILE A 27 21.81 -53.53 -1.62
C ILE A 27 22.18 -52.31 -2.46
N ILE A 28 22.77 -52.51 -3.62
CA ILE A 28 23.13 -51.39 -4.54
C ILE A 28 21.87 -50.60 -4.94
N TYR A 29 20.79 -51.29 -5.25
CA TYR A 29 19.54 -50.65 -5.59
C TYR A 29 18.99 -49.83 -4.41
N VAL A 30 18.96 -50.38 -3.16
CA VAL A 30 18.55 -49.68 -1.98
C VAL A 30 19.45 -48.47 -1.67
N LEU A 31 20.77 -48.65 -1.75
CA LEU A 31 21.71 -47.54 -1.55
C LEU A 31 21.56 -46.46 -2.60
N PHE A 32 21.32 -46.84 -3.84
CA PHE A 32 21.03 -45.87 -4.91
C PHE A 32 19.74 -45.08 -4.66
N ASN A 33 18.68 -45.76 -4.23
CA ASN A 33 17.43 -45.09 -3.86
C ASN A 33 17.58 -44.16 -2.65
N ILE A 34 18.31 -44.60 -1.60
CA ILE A 34 18.62 -43.76 -0.44
C ILE A 34 19.45 -42.56 -0.85
N PHE A 35 20.47 -42.75 -1.66
CA PHE A 35 21.30 -41.66 -2.19
C PHE A 35 20.49 -40.69 -3.05
N SER A 36 19.64 -41.20 -3.95
CA SER A 36 18.74 -40.41 -4.76
C SER A 36 17.75 -39.60 -3.89
N TYR A 37 17.19 -40.20 -2.84
CA TYR A 37 16.29 -39.54 -1.90
C TYR A 37 16.98 -38.41 -1.09
N ILE A 38 18.21 -38.64 -0.62
CA ILE A 38 18.97 -37.63 0.15
C ILE A 38 19.46 -36.48 -0.75
N THR A 39 19.73 -36.77 -2.02
CA THR A 39 20.19 -35.75 -3.00
C THR A 39 19.06 -35.05 -3.73
N SER A 40 17.85 -35.60 -3.72
CA SER A 40 16.67 -34.93 -4.27
C SER A 40 16.36 -33.70 -3.42
N LYS A 41 16.39 -32.52 -4.02
CA LYS A 41 15.93 -31.29 -3.37
C LYS A 41 14.41 -31.27 -3.47
N PRO A 42 13.69 -31.31 -2.34
CA PRO A 42 12.22 -31.20 -2.38
C PRO A 42 11.84 -29.87 -3.01
N VAL A 43 11.00 -29.90 -4.01
CA VAL A 43 10.42 -28.69 -4.60
C VAL A 43 9.22 -28.30 -3.78
N SER A 44 9.28 -27.16 -3.10
CA SER A 44 8.15 -26.59 -2.40
C SER A 44 7.11 -26.11 -3.42
N VAL A 45 5.85 -26.39 -3.13
CA VAL A 45 4.72 -26.10 -3.99
C VAL A 45 3.86 -25.00 -3.37
N TYR A 46 3.32 -24.12 -4.20
CA TYR A 46 2.38 -23.06 -3.81
C TYR A 46 1.06 -23.24 -4.56
N GLU A 47 -0.05 -23.24 -3.83
CA GLU A 47 -1.40 -23.27 -4.42
C GLU A 47 -1.82 -21.87 -4.88
N VAL A 48 -2.20 -21.74 -6.13
CA VAL A 48 -2.59 -20.46 -6.73
C VAL A 48 -3.99 -20.06 -6.28
N LEU A 49 -4.10 -18.93 -5.60
CA LEU A 49 -5.34 -18.39 -5.09
C LEU A 49 -5.68 -17.08 -5.79
N GLN A 50 -6.97 -16.75 -5.82
CA GLN A 50 -7.40 -15.41 -6.22
C GLN A 50 -7.03 -14.43 -5.12
N GLY A 51 -6.48 -13.29 -5.48
CA GLY A 51 -6.08 -12.28 -4.53
C GLY A 51 -5.90 -10.91 -5.13
N THR A 52 -5.57 -9.98 -4.26
CA THR A 52 -5.18 -8.61 -4.58
C THR A 52 -3.86 -8.33 -3.88
N ILE A 53 -3.05 -7.45 -4.42
CA ILE A 53 -1.87 -6.95 -3.71
C ILE A 53 -2.28 -5.65 -3.02
N ALA A 54 -2.12 -5.60 -1.70
CA ALA A 54 -2.15 -4.35 -0.97
C ALA A 54 -0.85 -3.58 -1.34
N THR A 55 -0.96 -2.59 -2.18
CA THR A 55 0.09 -1.60 -2.37
C THR A 55 0.06 -0.65 -1.17
N ASN A 56 1.22 -0.29 -0.63
CA ASN A 56 1.30 0.72 0.42
C ASN A 56 1.06 2.10 -0.20
N ASN A 57 -0.22 2.43 -0.39
CA ASN A 57 -0.68 3.67 -1.00
C ASN A 57 -0.93 4.76 0.04
N VAL A 58 -0.15 4.77 1.14
CA VAL A 58 -0.23 5.80 2.18
C VAL A 58 0.72 6.94 1.84
N TYR A 59 0.18 8.14 1.83
CA TYR A 59 0.87 9.37 1.47
C TYR A 59 0.66 10.42 2.55
N LYS A 60 1.71 11.19 2.87
CA LYS A 60 1.57 12.39 3.68
C LYS A 60 0.81 13.45 2.89
N GLY A 61 -0.28 13.95 3.43
CA GLY A 61 -1.12 14.98 2.83
C GLY A 61 -0.94 16.34 3.51
N LEU A 62 -0.74 17.39 2.72
CA LEU A 62 -0.79 18.78 3.16
C LEU A 62 -2.22 19.29 3.01
N ILE A 63 -2.85 19.71 4.10
CA ILE A 63 -4.19 20.29 4.10
C ILE A 63 -4.13 21.76 3.72
N ILE A 64 -4.96 22.14 2.76
CA ILE A 64 -5.19 23.52 2.32
C ILE A 64 -6.65 23.89 2.55
N ARG A 65 -6.87 25.05 3.16
CA ARG A 65 -8.21 25.56 3.51
C ARG A 65 -8.30 27.04 3.22
N ASP A 66 -9.53 27.55 3.06
CA ASP A 66 -9.80 28.98 3.04
C ASP A 66 -9.84 29.50 4.48
N GLU A 67 -8.77 30.15 4.90
CA GLU A 67 -8.51 30.57 6.27
C GLU A 67 -8.20 32.06 6.34
N SER A 68 -8.75 32.73 7.35
CA SER A 68 -8.46 34.13 7.67
C SER A 68 -7.86 34.23 9.05
N ILE A 69 -6.74 34.93 9.19
CA ILE A 69 -6.16 35.28 10.50
C ILE A 69 -6.85 36.53 11.01
N ILE A 70 -7.51 36.42 12.15
CA ILE A 70 -8.07 37.58 12.86
C ILE A 70 -7.04 38.11 13.83
N ARG A 71 -6.84 39.42 13.83
CA ARG A 71 -5.81 40.11 14.61
C ARG A 71 -6.41 41.03 15.65
N ALA A 72 -5.71 41.19 16.75
CA ALA A 72 -6.11 42.10 17.83
C ALA A 72 -6.13 43.57 17.32
N GLU A 73 -7.18 44.28 17.66
CA GLU A 73 -7.32 45.72 17.37
C GLU A 73 -6.76 46.59 18.52
N ASN A 74 -6.73 46.02 19.72
CA ASN A 74 -6.19 46.66 20.91
C ASN A 74 -5.16 45.76 21.59
N GLU A 75 -4.30 46.34 22.43
CA GLU A 75 -3.44 45.59 23.35
C GLU A 75 -4.16 45.33 24.69
N GLY A 76 -3.86 44.22 25.33
CA GLY A 76 -4.44 43.84 26.62
C GLY A 76 -4.47 42.33 26.82
N TYR A 77 -5.37 41.87 27.67
CA TYR A 77 -5.54 40.46 27.98
C TYR A 77 -6.78 39.92 27.22
N ILE A 78 -6.56 38.83 26.44
CA ILE A 78 -7.59 38.25 25.59
C ILE A 78 -8.40 37.21 26.36
N ASN A 79 -9.71 37.17 26.12
CA ASN A 79 -10.61 36.11 26.60
C ASN A 79 -11.47 35.61 25.45
N TYR A 80 -11.61 34.30 25.33
CA TYR A 80 -12.37 33.65 24.26
C TYR A 80 -13.74 33.19 24.76
N TYR A 81 -14.78 33.39 23.92
CA TYR A 81 -16.17 33.01 24.17
C TYR A 81 -16.60 31.79 23.40
N VAL A 82 -16.09 31.62 22.17
CA VAL A 82 -16.40 30.49 21.30
C VAL A 82 -15.46 29.33 21.63
N LYS A 83 -15.98 28.12 21.71
CA LYS A 83 -15.11 26.92 21.89
C LYS A 83 -14.22 26.71 20.67
N ASN A 84 -13.01 26.20 20.89
CA ASN A 84 -12.13 25.78 19.82
C ASN A 84 -12.84 24.73 18.92
N SER A 85 -12.63 24.79 17.62
CA SER A 85 -13.26 23.92 16.62
C SER A 85 -14.78 24.02 16.57
N SER A 86 -15.36 25.14 16.99
CA SER A 86 -16.81 25.41 16.94
C SER A 86 -17.13 26.44 15.86
N LYS A 87 -18.35 26.35 15.33
CA LYS A 87 -18.88 27.32 14.38
C LYS A 87 -19.26 28.62 15.09
N ALA A 88 -18.84 29.74 14.54
CA ALA A 88 -19.27 31.07 14.94
C ALA A 88 -20.03 31.72 13.80
N SER A 89 -21.12 32.45 14.16
CA SER A 89 -21.90 33.29 13.25
C SER A 89 -21.47 34.75 13.36
N VAL A 90 -21.75 35.56 12.36
CA VAL A 90 -21.37 36.98 12.30
C VAL A 90 -21.78 37.78 13.57
N ALA A 91 -22.84 37.39 14.24
CA ALA A 91 -23.32 38.07 15.45
C ALA A 91 -22.70 37.52 16.74
N ASP A 92 -21.90 36.47 16.69
CA ASP A 92 -21.34 35.86 17.89
C ASP A 92 -20.12 36.63 18.36
N VAL A 93 -20.03 36.88 19.66
CA VAL A 93 -18.79 37.40 20.29
C VAL A 93 -17.80 36.27 20.32
N VAL A 94 -16.65 36.44 19.66
CA VAL A 94 -15.59 35.41 19.61
C VAL A 94 -14.58 35.64 20.70
N TYR A 95 -14.16 36.89 20.91
CA TYR A 95 -13.20 37.25 21.95
C TYR A 95 -13.44 38.62 22.51
N SER A 96 -12.79 38.91 23.65
CA SER A 96 -12.72 40.25 24.22
C SER A 96 -11.29 40.59 24.63
N ILE A 97 -11.00 41.88 24.75
CA ILE A 97 -9.72 42.40 25.23
C ILE A 97 -9.96 43.30 26.45
N ASP A 98 -9.32 42.98 27.56
CA ASP A 98 -9.24 43.77 28.78
C ASP A 98 -7.90 44.57 28.74
N THR A 99 -7.99 45.86 28.44
CA THR A 99 -6.79 46.70 28.22
C THR A 99 -6.04 47.04 29.54
N GLU A 100 -6.73 47.02 30.69
CA GLU A 100 -6.16 47.31 31.99
C GLU A 100 -5.80 46.04 32.79
N GLY A 101 -6.28 44.88 32.36
CA GLY A 101 -6.03 43.60 33.01
C GLY A 101 -6.74 43.45 34.38
N SER A 102 -7.74 44.28 34.67
CA SER A 102 -8.49 44.24 35.92
C SER A 102 -9.42 43.05 36.00
N ILE A 103 -10.11 42.72 34.88
CA ILE A 103 -10.96 41.54 34.73
C ILE A 103 -10.11 40.29 34.63
N SER A 104 -9.02 40.33 33.86
CA SER A 104 -8.07 39.23 33.75
C SER A 104 -7.54 38.76 35.12
N LYS A 105 -7.19 39.68 36.02
CA LYS A 105 -6.77 39.34 37.39
C LYS A 105 -7.87 38.68 38.20
N GLN A 106 -9.14 39.12 38.03
CA GLN A 106 -10.27 38.52 38.73
C GLN A 106 -10.60 37.13 38.21
N ILE A 107 -10.46 36.90 36.87
CA ILE A 107 -10.61 35.57 36.24
C ILE A 107 -9.53 34.62 36.80
N THR A 108 -8.28 35.06 36.88
CA THR A 108 -7.19 34.24 37.41
C THR A 108 -7.47 33.88 38.88
N ALA A 109 -7.83 34.85 39.70
CA ALA A 109 -8.15 34.62 41.12
C ALA A 109 -9.38 33.67 41.29
N ALA A 110 -10.39 33.80 40.47
CA ALA A 110 -11.58 32.89 40.47
C ALA A 110 -11.17 31.46 40.08
N SER A 111 -10.30 31.29 39.08
CA SER A 111 -9.80 30.00 38.62
C SER A 111 -8.92 29.32 39.70
N GLU A 112 -8.07 30.06 40.40
CA GLU A 112 -7.22 29.56 41.48
C GLU A 112 -8.01 29.18 42.75
N ASN A 113 -9.12 29.84 43.01
CA ASN A 113 -9.97 29.57 44.19
C ASN A 113 -10.92 28.36 43.98
N GLY A 114 -10.70 27.53 42.99
CA GLY A 114 -11.44 26.29 42.79
C GLY A 114 -12.81 26.50 42.18
N ALA A 115 -12.91 27.20 41.04
CA ALA A 115 -14.14 27.29 40.28
C ALA A 115 -14.68 25.89 40.02
N LYS A 116 -15.92 25.62 40.47
CA LYS A 116 -16.58 24.34 40.24
C LYS A 116 -16.97 24.25 38.77
N LEU A 117 -16.57 23.15 38.15
CA LEU A 117 -17.08 22.77 36.83
C LEU A 117 -18.55 22.37 37.02
N ASP A 118 -19.39 22.78 36.11
CA ASP A 118 -20.76 22.28 35.98
C ASP A 118 -20.74 20.80 35.58
N ASP A 119 -21.76 20.06 36.01
CA ASP A 119 -21.86 18.61 35.72
C ASP A 119 -21.82 18.30 34.19
N SER A 120 -22.42 19.18 33.38
CA SER A 120 -22.39 19.04 31.89
C SER A 120 -20.98 19.20 31.32
N ILE A 121 -20.20 20.14 31.84
CA ILE A 121 -18.84 20.41 31.44
C ILE A 121 -17.94 19.27 31.87
N SER A 122 -18.12 18.79 33.10
CA SER A 122 -17.37 17.62 33.61
C SER A 122 -17.58 16.39 32.73
N LYS A 123 -18.84 16.19 32.26
CA LYS A 123 -19.16 15.10 31.33
C LYS A 123 -18.45 15.24 29.98
N ASP A 124 -18.42 16.43 29.37
CA ASP A 124 -17.70 16.70 28.13
C ASP A 124 -16.19 16.35 28.25
N PHE A 125 -15.58 16.65 29.41
CA PHE A 125 -14.17 16.30 29.65
C PHE A 125 -13.95 14.81 29.83
N ILE A 126 -14.87 14.12 30.52
CA ILE A 126 -14.82 12.65 30.69
C ILE A 126 -14.94 11.99 29.31
N GLU A 127 -15.89 12.40 28.47
CA GLU A 127 -16.05 11.86 27.12
C GLU A 127 -14.78 12.04 26.23
N LYS A 128 -14.08 13.18 26.38
CA LYS A 128 -12.79 13.38 25.69
C LYS A 128 -11.69 12.44 26.20
N ILE A 129 -11.66 12.20 27.53
CA ILE A 129 -10.68 11.28 28.14
C ILE A 129 -10.96 9.84 27.69
N ASP A 130 -12.23 9.42 27.72
CA ASP A 130 -12.65 8.08 27.28
C ASP A 130 -12.31 7.86 25.79
N ALA A 131 -12.55 8.85 24.95
CA ALA A 131 -12.21 8.79 23.52
C ALA A 131 -10.69 8.67 23.31
N PHE A 132 -9.90 9.38 24.11
CA PHE A 132 -8.43 9.27 24.07
C PHE A 132 -7.95 7.91 24.58
N GLU A 133 -8.55 7.37 25.66
CA GLU A 133 -8.21 6.05 26.18
C GLU A 133 -8.45 4.96 25.13
N TYR A 134 -9.55 5.04 24.38
CA TYR A 134 -9.84 4.10 23.30
C TYR A 134 -8.83 4.17 22.13
N SER A 135 -8.30 5.34 21.82
CA SER A 135 -7.36 5.57 20.72
C SER A 135 -5.89 5.53 21.17
N TYR A 136 -5.62 5.22 22.44
CA TYR A 136 -4.28 5.27 23.02
C TYR A 136 -3.33 4.23 22.40
N ASP A 137 -2.19 4.72 21.89
CA ASP A 137 -1.08 3.89 21.42
C ASP A 137 0.16 4.13 22.30
N ALA A 138 0.60 3.09 23.01
CA ALA A 138 1.77 3.13 23.89
C ALA A 138 3.09 3.45 23.17
N ASN A 139 3.16 3.24 21.85
CA ASN A 139 4.34 3.52 21.03
C ASN A 139 4.42 5.00 20.61
N ASN A 140 3.36 5.79 20.81
CA ASN A 140 3.27 7.18 20.39
C ASN A 140 3.05 8.13 21.57
N PHE A 141 4.10 8.31 22.40
CA PHE A 141 4.03 9.14 23.60
C PHE A 141 3.71 10.63 23.32
N ILE A 142 4.02 11.13 22.13
CA ILE A 142 3.72 12.53 21.75
C ILE A 142 2.21 12.81 21.79
N ASN A 143 1.37 11.83 21.47
CA ASN A 143 -0.08 11.95 21.54
C ASN A 143 -0.58 12.20 22.98
N VAL A 144 0.06 11.58 23.98
CA VAL A 144 -0.27 11.79 25.39
C VAL A 144 0.01 13.23 25.81
N LEU A 145 1.19 13.76 25.41
CA LEU A 145 1.58 15.13 25.72
C LEU A 145 0.66 16.15 25.03
N THR A 146 0.34 15.91 23.77
CA THR A 146 -0.57 16.74 22.98
C THR A 146 -1.98 16.74 23.60
N PHE A 147 -2.51 15.58 23.93
CA PHE A 147 -3.82 15.45 24.58
C PHE A 147 -3.85 16.16 25.94
N LYS A 148 -2.83 15.94 26.78
CA LYS A 148 -2.71 16.64 28.07
C LYS A 148 -2.76 18.15 27.90
N ASN A 149 -2.01 18.70 26.96
CA ASN A 149 -1.97 20.14 26.70
C ASN A 149 -3.30 20.67 26.18
N GLN A 150 -3.96 19.93 25.27
CA GLN A 150 -5.29 20.27 24.78
C GLN A 150 -6.32 20.30 25.91
N LEU A 151 -6.37 19.24 26.70
CA LEU A 151 -7.30 19.11 27.83
C LEU A 151 -7.09 20.24 28.86
N SER A 152 -5.85 20.52 29.22
CA SER A 152 -5.50 21.62 30.16
C SER A 152 -5.95 22.98 29.64
N SER A 153 -5.73 23.27 28.36
CA SER A 153 -6.14 24.54 27.75
C SER A 153 -7.64 24.67 27.59
N ASP A 154 -8.35 23.59 27.24
CA ASP A 154 -9.82 23.59 27.16
C ASP A 154 -10.43 23.82 28.56
N LEU A 155 -9.84 23.25 29.60
CA LEU A 155 -10.24 23.48 30.98
C LEU A 155 -10.02 24.96 31.38
N THR A 156 -8.85 25.53 31.08
CA THR A 156 -8.56 26.93 31.36
C THR A 156 -9.52 27.87 30.64
N GLN A 157 -9.83 27.61 29.37
CA GLN A 157 -10.81 28.39 28.62
C GLN A 157 -12.20 28.32 29.25
N THR A 158 -12.64 27.13 29.64
CA THR A 158 -13.97 26.93 30.27
C THR A 158 -14.05 27.62 31.62
N LEU A 159 -13.01 27.52 32.44
CA LEU A 159 -12.98 28.22 33.73
C LEU A 159 -12.98 29.76 33.55
N SER A 160 -12.27 30.28 32.58
CA SER A 160 -12.23 31.68 32.20
C SER A 160 -13.63 32.18 31.78
N GLN A 161 -14.35 31.41 30.97
CA GLN A 161 -15.71 31.72 30.53
C GLN A 161 -16.70 31.77 31.74
N ASN A 162 -16.62 30.79 32.63
CA ASN A 162 -17.45 30.74 33.82
C ASN A 162 -17.19 31.93 34.76
N ALA A 163 -15.90 32.27 34.94
CA ALA A 163 -15.51 33.44 35.70
C ALA A 163 -16.03 34.75 35.09
N LEU A 164 -15.90 34.94 33.76
CA LEU A 164 -16.48 36.08 33.04
C LEU A 164 -17.99 36.21 33.22
N ASN A 165 -18.71 35.09 33.12
CA ASN A 165 -20.15 35.05 33.30
C ASN A 165 -20.56 35.48 34.74
N SER A 166 -19.72 35.23 35.75
CA SER A 166 -19.97 35.65 37.13
C SER A 166 -19.59 37.11 37.39
N LEU A 167 -18.80 37.76 36.50
CA LEU A 167 -18.33 39.14 36.64
C LEU A 167 -19.16 40.14 35.79
N THR A 168 -20.43 39.88 35.49
CA THR A 168 -21.26 40.68 34.58
C THR A 168 -21.26 42.17 34.91
N ASP A 169 -21.41 42.53 36.18
CA ASP A 169 -21.44 43.95 36.62
C ASP A 169 -20.09 44.65 36.45
N VAL A 170 -18.98 43.93 36.71
CA VAL A 170 -17.64 44.44 36.54
C VAL A 170 -17.32 44.65 35.07
N VAL A 171 -17.66 43.67 34.24
CA VAL A 171 -17.54 43.74 32.77
C VAL A 171 -18.34 44.92 32.23
N GLY A 172 -19.61 45.10 32.64
CA GLY A 172 -20.46 46.22 32.21
C GLY A 172 -19.85 47.57 32.57
N THR A 173 -19.24 47.71 33.76
CA THR A 173 -18.54 48.93 34.19
C THR A 173 -17.26 49.17 33.33
N ALA A 174 -16.50 48.14 33.04
CA ALA A 174 -15.30 48.23 32.21
C ALA A 174 -15.64 48.56 30.73
N GLU A 175 -16.72 48.03 30.20
CA GLU A 175 -17.22 48.42 28.86
C GLU A 175 -17.62 49.90 28.83
N ALA A 176 -18.34 50.39 29.85
CA ALA A 176 -18.74 51.81 29.95
C ALA A 176 -17.51 52.74 30.05
N ASN A 177 -16.43 52.28 30.63
CA ASN A 177 -15.15 53.02 30.76
C ASN A 177 -14.20 52.86 29.56
N ASN A 178 -14.62 52.11 28.52
CA ASN A 178 -13.75 51.77 27.34
C ASN A 178 -12.44 51.06 27.71
N THR A 179 -12.48 50.20 28.71
CA THR A 179 -11.31 49.36 29.12
C THR A 179 -11.52 47.89 28.80
N PHE A 180 -12.72 47.54 28.32
CA PHE A 180 -13.06 46.17 27.92
C PHE A 180 -13.87 46.18 26.58
N TYR A 181 -13.33 45.49 25.56
CA TYR A 181 -13.88 45.48 24.23
C TYR A 181 -14.24 44.07 23.82
N LYS A 182 -15.47 43.89 23.32
CA LYS A 182 -15.97 42.63 22.72
C LYS A 182 -15.91 42.68 21.21
N TYR A 183 -15.45 41.63 20.58
CA TYR A 183 -15.28 41.52 19.15
C TYR A 183 -16.15 40.40 18.59
N LEU A 184 -16.89 40.74 17.56
CA LEU A 184 -17.75 39.80 16.85
C LEU A 184 -17.01 39.08 15.75
N ALA A 185 -17.50 37.90 15.34
CA ALA A 185 -16.96 37.23 14.15
C ALA A 185 -17.22 38.09 12.90
N PRO A 186 -16.22 38.37 12.06
CA PRO A 186 -16.39 39.16 10.84
C PRO A 186 -17.21 38.38 9.77
N ASN A 187 -17.12 37.07 9.75
CA ASN A 187 -17.85 36.16 8.88
C ASN A 187 -18.30 34.92 9.66
N THR A 188 -19.27 34.19 9.11
CA THR A 188 -19.60 32.88 9.61
C THR A 188 -18.49 31.90 9.22
N GLY A 189 -17.99 31.13 10.18
CA GLY A 189 -16.92 30.16 9.95
C GLY A 189 -16.65 29.29 11.17
N ILE A 190 -15.60 28.50 11.11
CA ILE A 190 -15.16 27.66 12.24
C ILE A 190 -13.93 28.30 12.87
N VAL A 191 -14.00 28.49 14.18
CA VAL A 191 -12.93 29.14 14.98
C VAL A 191 -11.86 28.09 15.35
N SER A 192 -10.60 28.44 15.14
CA SER A 192 -9.47 27.66 15.63
C SER A 192 -8.48 28.58 16.35
N TYR A 193 -8.06 28.17 17.54
CA TYR A 193 -7.04 28.87 18.34
C TYR A 193 -5.65 28.29 18.12
N TYR A 194 -5.41 27.67 16.96
CA TYR A 194 -4.10 27.19 16.53
C TYR A 194 -3.61 27.98 15.33
N MET A 195 -2.38 28.43 15.39
CA MET A 195 -1.65 29.06 14.30
C MET A 195 -0.47 28.15 13.92
N ASP A 196 -0.23 27.98 12.62
CA ASP A 196 0.82 27.08 12.14
C ASP A 196 1.74 27.72 11.07
N GLY A 197 1.48 28.98 10.70
CA GLY A 197 2.24 29.70 9.69
C GLY A 197 1.86 29.34 8.25
N TYR A 198 0.87 28.44 8.07
CA TYR A 198 0.40 27.97 6.75
C TYR A 198 -0.95 28.53 6.34
N GLU A 199 -1.48 29.51 7.06
CA GLU A 199 -2.83 30.04 6.86
C GLU A 199 -2.98 30.77 5.52
N GLY A 200 -1.88 31.26 4.92
CA GLY A 200 -1.87 31.90 3.60
C GLY A 200 -1.53 30.95 2.46
N ILE A 201 -1.31 29.67 2.73
CA ILE A 201 -0.90 28.69 1.72
C ILE A 201 -2.14 28.20 0.96
N ASN A 202 -2.02 28.17 -0.36
CA ASN A 202 -3.05 27.70 -1.28
C ASN A 202 -2.44 26.88 -2.44
N GLU A 203 -3.28 26.38 -3.36
CA GLU A 203 -2.88 25.58 -4.54
C GLU A 203 -1.76 26.26 -5.36
N ASP A 204 -1.78 27.58 -5.46
CA ASP A 204 -0.88 28.31 -6.35
C ASP A 204 0.48 28.60 -5.72
N ASN A 205 0.52 28.87 -4.41
CA ASN A 205 1.71 29.37 -3.73
C ASN A 205 2.43 28.33 -2.84
N PHE A 206 1.89 27.12 -2.61
CA PHE A 206 2.59 26.11 -1.82
C PHE A 206 3.92 25.72 -2.50
N THR A 207 4.94 25.48 -1.68
CA THR A 207 6.28 25.07 -2.12
C THR A 207 6.59 23.64 -1.65
N LYS A 208 7.69 23.09 -2.17
CA LYS A 208 8.21 21.82 -1.68
C LYS A 208 8.55 21.89 -0.19
N ASP A 209 9.14 23.00 0.27
CA ASP A 209 9.53 23.17 1.69
C ASP A 209 8.30 23.19 2.60
N ASN A 210 7.20 23.80 2.15
CA ASN A 210 5.92 23.72 2.86
C ASN A 210 5.40 22.28 2.92
N TYR A 211 5.49 21.52 1.82
CA TYR A 211 5.07 20.13 1.79
C TYR A 211 5.94 19.24 2.71
N ASP A 212 7.24 19.48 2.72
CA ASP A 212 8.19 18.74 3.57
C ASP A 212 8.11 19.15 5.06
N ALA A 213 7.31 20.18 5.38
CA ALA A 213 7.09 20.72 6.73
C ALA A 213 8.36 21.21 7.43
N LEU A 214 9.32 21.78 6.69
CA LEU A 214 10.61 22.21 7.25
C LEU A 214 10.46 23.31 8.33
N ASP A 215 9.52 24.23 8.15
CA ASP A 215 9.25 25.35 9.05
C ASP A 215 7.90 25.23 9.77
N TYR A 216 7.34 24.01 9.85
CA TYR A 216 6.05 23.80 10.50
C TYR A 216 6.16 23.91 12.00
N ASN A 217 5.45 24.89 12.58
CA ASN A 217 5.38 25.12 14.02
C ASN A 217 3.95 25.46 14.44
N LYS A 218 3.29 24.54 15.12
CA LYS A 218 1.92 24.70 15.62
C LYS A 218 1.92 25.36 16.98
N VAL A 219 1.39 26.57 17.05
CA VAL A 219 1.27 27.37 18.27
C VAL A 219 -0.20 27.48 18.67
N ARG A 220 -0.50 27.26 19.94
CA ARG A 220 -1.83 27.49 20.49
C ARG A 220 -1.92 28.90 21.06
N LEU A 221 -3.06 29.54 20.85
CA LEU A 221 -3.43 30.84 21.43
C LEU A 221 -4.30 30.59 22.67
N ASP A 222 -3.81 31.00 23.82
CA ASP A 222 -4.47 30.71 25.10
C ASP A 222 -5.32 31.91 25.57
N SER A 223 -6.44 31.61 26.26
CA SER A 223 -7.25 32.61 26.94
C SER A 223 -6.46 33.22 28.10
N ASN A 224 -6.77 34.46 28.45
CA ASN A 224 -6.11 35.25 29.50
C ASN A 224 -4.62 35.57 29.22
N ALA A 225 -4.16 35.37 27.98
CA ALA A 225 -2.82 35.78 27.56
C ALA A 225 -2.78 37.27 27.19
N SER A 226 -1.60 37.88 27.35
CA SER A 226 -1.36 39.28 26.91
C SER A 226 -1.14 39.29 25.41
N VAL A 227 -1.86 40.15 24.70
CA VAL A 227 -1.74 40.38 23.27
C VAL A 227 -1.43 41.83 22.96
N LYS A 228 -0.70 42.10 21.88
CA LYS A 228 -0.43 43.44 21.36
C LYS A 228 -1.35 43.72 20.18
N ASN A 229 -1.47 44.97 19.82
CA ASN A 229 -2.15 45.37 18.60
C ASN A 229 -1.52 44.63 17.41
N SER A 230 -2.38 44.08 16.53
CA SER A 230 -2.04 43.29 15.33
C SER A 230 -1.49 41.87 15.61
N ASP A 231 -1.38 41.41 16.86
CA ASP A 231 -1.11 40.00 17.14
C ASP A 231 -2.24 39.10 16.65
N PRO A 232 -1.98 37.89 16.18
CA PRO A 232 -3.03 36.94 15.80
C PRO A 232 -3.82 36.53 17.06
N VAL A 233 -5.15 36.51 16.96
CA VAL A 233 -6.03 36.16 18.10
C VAL A 233 -6.82 34.86 17.83
N TYR A 234 -7.17 34.59 16.61
CA TYR A 234 -7.72 33.29 16.17
C TYR A 234 -7.67 33.16 14.66
N ARG A 235 -7.82 31.94 14.17
CA ARG A 235 -8.01 31.61 12.79
C ARG A 235 -9.47 31.29 12.53
N LEU A 236 -10.06 31.92 11.51
CA LEU A 236 -11.40 31.66 11.04
C LEU A 236 -11.33 30.85 9.73
N ILE A 237 -11.91 29.66 9.73
CA ILE A 237 -12.05 28.87 8.52
C ILE A 237 -13.39 29.21 7.87
N ASN A 238 -13.33 29.80 6.67
CA ASN A 238 -14.47 30.41 6.01
C ASN A 238 -15.36 29.44 5.24
N SER A 239 -14.85 28.21 4.97
CA SER A 239 -15.56 27.22 4.15
C SER A 239 -15.35 25.80 4.69
N GLU A 240 -16.34 24.93 4.50
CA GLU A 240 -16.20 23.50 4.72
C GLU A 240 -15.50 22.78 3.57
N ASN A 241 -15.24 23.47 2.45
CA ASN A 241 -14.42 22.94 1.36
C ASN A 241 -12.95 23.00 1.76
N TRP A 242 -12.24 21.95 1.47
CA TRP A 242 -10.82 21.83 1.75
C TRP A 242 -10.13 20.91 0.76
N ASP A 243 -8.85 21.09 0.59
CA ASP A 243 -8.02 20.31 -0.31
C ASP A 243 -6.93 19.60 0.50
N ILE A 244 -6.54 18.42 0.01
CA ILE A 244 -5.36 17.70 0.49
C ILE A 244 -4.42 17.54 -0.70
N ILE A 245 -3.17 17.94 -0.53
CA ILE A 245 -2.13 17.78 -1.55
C ILE A 245 -1.20 16.66 -1.11
N ILE A 246 -1.05 15.64 -1.95
CA ILE A 246 -0.08 14.57 -1.77
C ILE A 246 0.92 14.56 -2.93
N GLN A 247 2.18 14.22 -2.65
CA GLN A 247 3.18 14.00 -3.70
C GLN A 247 3.06 12.55 -4.19
N ILE A 248 3.03 12.38 -5.51
CA ILE A 248 2.88 11.07 -6.17
C ILE A 248 4.05 10.81 -7.13
N SER A 249 4.24 9.55 -7.52
CA SER A 249 5.21 9.18 -8.55
C SER A 249 4.72 9.53 -9.96
N ASP A 250 5.64 9.52 -10.92
CA ASP A 250 5.33 9.81 -12.32
C ASP A 250 4.39 8.71 -12.88
N GLU A 251 4.62 7.45 -12.52
CA GLU A 251 3.80 6.30 -12.94
C GLU A 251 2.36 6.41 -12.40
N LEU A 252 2.20 6.78 -11.13
CA LEU A 252 0.89 6.96 -10.53
C LEU A 252 0.16 8.17 -11.15
N ALA A 253 0.89 9.23 -11.50
CA ALA A 253 0.31 10.38 -12.19
C ALA A 253 -0.24 9.98 -13.58
N GLU A 254 0.45 9.14 -14.34
CA GLU A 254 -0.06 8.62 -15.61
C GLU A 254 -1.30 7.76 -15.40
N GLN A 255 -1.29 6.87 -14.42
CA GLN A 255 -2.42 5.98 -14.09
C GLN A 255 -3.68 6.76 -13.66
N LEU A 256 -3.52 7.89 -12.98
CA LEU A 256 -4.62 8.71 -12.47
C LEU A 256 -5.06 9.83 -13.41
N ASN A 257 -4.39 10.04 -14.54
CA ASN A 257 -4.60 11.20 -15.41
C ASN A 257 -6.04 11.34 -15.95
N GLU A 258 -6.75 10.23 -16.13
CA GLU A 258 -8.14 10.22 -16.62
C GLU A 258 -9.18 10.14 -15.50
N LYS A 259 -8.76 10.03 -14.22
CA LYS A 259 -9.69 9.92 -13.10
C LYS A 259 -10.06 11.30 -12.57
N ASN A 260 -11.37 11.54 -12.42
CA ASN A 260 -11.90 12.75 -11.81
C ASN A 260 -12.17 12.59 -10.31
N TYR A 261 -12.33 11.36 -9.84
CA TYR A 261 -12.61 11.03 -8.45
C TYR A 261 -11.81 9.81 -8.03
N ILE A 262 -11.39 9.82 -6.79
CA ILE A 262 -10.69 8.70 -6.16
C ILE A 262 -11.23 8.46 -4.77
N LYS A 263 -11.34 7.20 -4.39
CA LYS A 263 -11.67 6.81 -3.02
C LYS A 263 -10.42 6.91 -2.17
N ILE A 264 -10.54 7.61 -1.04
CA ILE A 264 -9.44 7.79 -0.09
C ILE A 264 -9.87 7.32 1.30
N LYS A 265 -8.90 6.94 2.09
CA LYS A 265 -9.06 6.67 3.52
C LYS A 265 -8.10 7.59 4.28
N ILE A 266 -8.62 8.32 5.25
CA ILE A 266 -7.83 9.15 6.17
C ILE A 266 -7.40 8.25 7.33
N CYS A 267 -6.07 8.11 7.53
CA CYS A 267 -5.52 7.09 8.42
C CYS A 267 -5.72 7.41 9.91
N GLU A 268 -5.90 8.70 10.27
CA GLU A 268 -6.07 9.15 11.66
C GLU A 268 -7.30 8.55 12.34
N ASP A 269 -8.38 8.32 11.59
CA ASP A 269 -9.66 7.86 12.12
C ASP A 269 -10.38 6.85 11.21
N ASP A 270 -9.64 6.24 10.29
CA ASP A 270 -10.15 5.27 9.30
C ASP A 270 -11.32 5.79 8.44
N PHE A 271 -11.47 7.12 8.35
CA PHE A 271 -12.55 7.73 7.59
C PHE A 271 -12.35 7.56 6.09
N THR A 272 -13.30 6.90 5.45
CA THR A 272 -13.25 6.63 4.01
C THR A 272 -14.27 7.52 3.27
N THR A 273 -13.82 8.19 2.20
CA THR A 273 -14.66 9.06 1.37
C THR A 273 -14.17 9.10 -0.08
N ASN A 274 -14.97 9.71 -0.97
CA ASN A 274 -14.54 10.00 -2.34
C ASN A 274 -14.11 11.47 -2.44
N ALA A 275 -12.93 11.70 -2.99
CA ALA A 275 -12.40 13.03 -3.26
C ALA A 275 -12.36 13.30 -4.76
N ALA A 276 -12.70 14.50 -5.18
CA ALA A 276 -12.39 14.94 -6.54
C ALA A 276 -10.88 15.09 -6.67
N CYS A 277 -10.28 14.59 -7.75
CA CYS A 277 -8.84 14.58 -7.90
C CYS A 277 -8.37 15.38 -9.12
N LYS A 278 -7.25 16.06 -8.97
CA LYS A 278 -6.57 16.83 -10.03
C LYS A 278 -5.07 16.67 -9.89
N ILE A 279 -4.42 16.29 -10.97
CA ILE A 279 -2.96 16.18 -11.01
C ILE A 279 -2.37 17.57 -11.30
N MET A 280 -1.31 17.91 -10.57
CA MET A 280 -0.55 19.14 -10.71
C MET A 280 0.94 18.82 -10.82
N LYS A 281 1.67 19.58 -11.64
CA LYS A 281 3.13 19.48 -11.73
C LYS A 281 3.77 20.75 -11.18
N LYS A 282 4.64 20.62 -10.18
CA LYS A 282 5.32 21.74 -9.53
C LYS A 282 6.77 21.39 -9.27
N SER A 283 7.69 22.25 -9.66
CA SER A 283 9.14 22.02 -9.47
C SER A 283 9.65 20.65 -9.92
N GLY A 284 9.12 20.13 -11.04
CA GLY A 284 9.49 18.83 -11.59
C GLY A 284 8.89 17.60 -10.90
N LYS A 285 8.05 17.78 -9.87
CA LYS A 285 7.34 16.72 -9.15
C LYS A 285 5.85 16.75 -9.44
N TYR A 286 5.22 15.59 -9.40
CA TYR A 286 3.76 15.46 -9.49
C TYR A 286 3.12 15.46 -8.10
N TYR A 287 2.02 16.18 -8.03
CA TYR A 287 1.16 16.26 -6.85
C TYR A 287 -0.26 15.95 -7.24
N LEU A 288 -0.97 15.24 -6.39
CA LEU A 288 -2.39 14.99 -6.53
C LEU A 288 -3.14 15.87 -5.54
N LYS A 289 -3.98 16.77 -6.05
CA LYS A 289 -4.92 17.53 -5.24
C LYS A 289 -6.21 16.73 -5.09
N LEU A 290 -6.62 16.51 -3.85
CA LEU A 290 -7.82 15.81 -3.43
C LEU A 290 -8.77 16.82 -2.81
N SER A 291 -9.88 17.13 -3.48
CA SER A 291 -10.84 18.14 -3.03
C SER A 291 -12.04 17.49 -2.33
N LEU A 292 -12.34 18.00 -1.15
CA LEU A 292 -13.39 17.53 -0.24
C LEU A 292 -14.34 18.66 0.11
N LYS A 293 -15.65 18.35 0.31
CA LYS A 293 -16.69 19.35 0.58
C LYS A 293 -17.31 19.23 1.98
N HIS A 294 -16.81 18.31 2.79
CA HIS A 294 -17.36 18.03 4.12
C HIS A 294 -16.30 17.41 5.04
N SER A 295 -16.66 17.23 6.30
CA SER A 295 -15.84 16.56 7.33
C SER A 295 -14.53 17.28 7.71
N MET A 296 -14.29 18.51 7.24
CA MET A 296 -13.09 19.30 7.54
C MET A 296 -12.91 19.55 9.04
N ILE A 297 -14.01 19.70 9.78
CA ILE A 297 -13.98 19.97 11.22
C ILE A 297 -13.26 18.89 12.03
N ARG A 298 -13.22 17.65 11.54
CA ARG A 298 -12.52 16.52 12.19
C ARG A 298 -11.00 16.76 12.24
N TYR A 299 -10.46 17.46 11.23
CA TYR A 299 -9.01 17.67 11.03
C TYR A 299 -8.64 19.15 11.13
N ILE A 300 -9.49 19.96 11.75
CA ILE A 300 -9.36 21.42 11.77
C ILE A 300 -8.04 21.91 12.38
N ASN A 301 -7.51 21.18 13.35
CA ASN A 301 -6.26 21.51 14.03
C ASN A 301 -5.04 20.84 13.40
N GLU A 302 -5.25 20.03 12.35
CA GLU A 302 -4.16 19.35 11.64
C GLU A 302 -3.83 20.09 10.35
N ARG A 303 -2.54 20.12 9.99
CA ARG A 303 -2.03 20.63 8.71
C ARG A 303 -1.56 19.49 7.83
N PHE A 304 -1.09 18.42 8.43
CA PHE A 304 -0.65 17.22 7.75
C PHE A 304 -1.45 16.04 8.26
N ILE A 305 -1.83 15.16 7.33
CA ILE A 305 -2.55 13.91 7.62
C ILE A 305 -2.04 12.81 6.70
N ASP A 306 -2.15 11.57 7.13
CA ASP A 306 -1.81 10.42 6.31
C ASP A 306 -3.04 9.92 5.54
N ILE A 307 -2.89 9.83 4.22
CA ILE A 307 -3.95 9.45 3.28
C ILE A 307 -3.59 8.15 2.59
N GLU A 308 -4.44 7.15 2.69
CA GLU A 308 -4.39 5.95 1.87
C GLU A 308 -5.25 6.15 0.61
N LEU A 309 -4.64 6.04 -0.58
CA LEU A 309 -5.38 5.99 -1.83
C LEU A 309 -5.95 4.58 -2.01
N VAL A 310 -7.28 4.46 -2.01
CA VAL A 310 -7.96 3.20 -2.30
C VAL A 310 -8.03 3.04 -3.82
N LEU A 311 -6.90 2.62 -4.39
CA LEU A 311 -6.83 2.24 -5.79
C LEU A 311 -7.56 0.91 -5.94
N ASN A 312 -8.31 0.74 -7.04
CA ASN A 312 -8.87 -0.57 -7.34
C ASN A 312 -7.67 -1.53 -7.41
N SER A 313 -7.57 -2.40 -6.43
CA SER A 313 -6.58 -3.45 -6.47
C SER A 313 -6.97 -4.37 -7.64
N ASP A 314 -6.08 -4.48 -8.60
CA ASP A 314 -6.23 -5.45 -9.66
C ASP A 314 -6.46 -6.81 -9.02
N SER A 315 -7.58 -7.44 -9.36
CA SER A 315 -7.92 -8.78 -8.88
C SER A 315 -7.50 -9.79 -9.93
N GLY A 316 -6.71 -10.76 -9.54
CA GLY A 316 -6.22 -11.81 -10.41
C GLY A 316 -5.78 -13.02 -9.63
N LEU A 317 -4.96 -13.87 -10.24
CA LEU A 317 -4.31 -14.96 -9.53
C LEU A 317 -3.06 -14.42 -8.83
N LYS A 318 -2.95 -14.65 -7.52
CA LYS A 318 -1.84 -14.21 -6.69
C LYS A 318 -0.78 -15.30 -6.62
N ILE A 319 0.45 -14.97 -7.00
CA ILE A 319 1.60 -15.89 -6.96
C ILE A 319 2.82 -15.23 -6.30
N PRO A 320 3.69 -15.98 -5.63
CA PRO A 320 4.96 -15.46 -5.12
C PRO A 320 5.90 -15.06 -6.26
N ASN A 321 6.65 -13.98 -6.09
CA ASN A 321 7.64 -13.53 -7.09
C ASN A 321 8.75 -14.57 -7.33
N SER A 322 9.08 -15.37 -6.32
CA SER A 322 10.07 -16.46 -6.42
C SER A 322 9.66 -17.56 -7.40
N SER A 323 8.35 -17.73 -7.66
CA SER A 323 7.85 -18.74 -8.61
C SER A 323 8.05 -18.34 -10.06
N ILE A 324 8.27 -17.05 -10.34
CA ILE A 324 8.39 -16.50 -11.68
C ILE A 324 9.75 -16.78 -12.25
N THR A 325 9.78 -17.32 -13.47
CA THR A 325 11.02 -17.59 -14.20
C THR A 325 10.87 -17.19 -15.66
N LYS A 326 11.99 -17.20 -16.40
CA LYS A 326 12.04 -16.99 -17.85
C LYS A 326 12.51 -18.25 -18.54
N LYS A 327 11.85 -18.64 -19.63
CA LYS A 327 12.26 -19.76 -20.48
C LYS A 327 12.33 -19.29 -21.94
N GLU A 328 13.39 -19.69 -22.64
CA GLU A 328 13.59 -19.42 -24.07
C GLU A 328 12.86 -20.48 -24.92
N PHE A 329 12.23 -20.03 -26.00
CA PHE A 329 11.48 -20.85 -26.93
C PHE A 329 11.89 -20.55 -28.38
N PHE A 330 11.75 -21.52 -29.25
CA PHE A 330 11.78 -21.29 -30.68
C PHE A 330 10.46 -20.66 -31.12
N THR A 331 10.54 -19.57 -31.87
CA THR A 331 9.38 -18.94 -32.49
C THR A 331 9.26 -19.43 -33.94
N VAL A 332 8.17 -20.08 -34.25
CA VAL A 332 7.93 -20.67 -35.58
C VAL A 332 6.69 -20.03 -36.21
N PRO A 333 6.80 -19.49 -37.43
CA PRO A 333 5.66 -18.89 -38.10
C PRO A 333 4.49 -19.86 -38.23
N LYS A 334 3.26 -19.38 -37.91
CA LYS A 334 2.05 -20.19 -37.92
C LYS A 334 1.78 -20.87 -39.25
N GLU A 335 2.22 -20.29 -40.35
CA GLU A 335 2.04 -20.82 -41.69
C GLU A 335 2.75 -22.17 -41.97
N TYR A 336 3.73 -22.56 -41.13
CA TYR A 336 4.39 -23.86 -41.24
C TYR A 336 3.68 -24.97 -40.47
N PHE A 337 2.68 -24.62 -39.67
CA PHE A 337 1.87 -25.61 -38.94
C PHE A 337 0.68 -26.06 -39.79
N SER A 338 0.37 -27.34 -39.72
CA SER A 338 -0.82 -27.93 -40.30
C SER A 338 -1.60 -28.73 -39.25
N LYS A 339 -2.93 -28.87 -39.42
CA LYS A 339 -3.73 -29.75 -38.55
C LYS A 339 -3.61 -31.17 -39.05
N GLY A 340 -3.30 -32.09 -38.13
CA GLY A 340 -3.27 -33.53 -38.47
C GLY A 340 -4.65 -34.02 -38.98
N LYS A 341 -4.64 -34.96 -39.92
CA LYS A 341 -5.87 -35.48 -40.57
C LYS A 341 -6.84 -36.14 -39.58
N ASP A 342 -6.33 -36.70 -38.48
CA ASP A 342 -7.08 -37.48 -37.50
C ASP A 342 -7.02 -36.92 -36.08
N SER A 343 -6.36 -35.77 -35.89
CA SER A 343 -6.27 -35.11 -34.61
C SER A 343 -6.39 -33.59 -34.77
N ASN A 344 -6.97 -32.94 -33.77
CA ASN A 344 -7.03 -31.45 -33.70
C ASN A 344 -5.67 -30.82 -33.34
N SER A 345 -4.61 -31.66 -33.28
CA SER A 345 -3.26 -31.21 -32.90
C SER A 345 -2.51 -30.58 -34.08
N TYR A 346 -1.77 -29.54 -33.80
CA TYR A 346 -0.90 -28.93 -34.80
C TYR A 346 0.36 -29.76 -34.98
N CYS A 347 0.81 -29.90 -36.24
CA CYS A 347 1.99 -30.65 -36.62
C CYS A 347 2.89 -29.82 -37.54
N LEU A 348 4.19 -30.16 -37.52
CA LEU A 348 5.24 -29.64 -38.38
C LEU A 348 5.74 -30.77 -39.29
N LEU A 349 6.12 -30.44 -40.50
CA LEU A 349 6.78 -31.34 -41.45
C LEU A 349 8.29 -31.08 -41.35
N VAL A 350 9.02 -31.99 -40.71
CA VAL A 350 10.47 -31.87 -40.49
C VAL A 350 11.20 -32.66 -41.55
N GLN A 351 12.19 -32.06 -42.21
CA GLN A 351 13.06 -32.72 -43.19
C GLN A 351 14.05 -33.65 -42.51
N THR A 352 14.07 -34.93 -42.85
CA THR A 352 15.04 -35.86 -42.32
C THR A 352 16.38 -35.78 -43.06
N LYS A 353 17.46 -36.21 -42.41
CA LYS A 353 18.82 -36.23 -43.03
C LYS A 353 18.92 -37.08 -44.30
N GLU A 354 18.00 -38.01 -44.48
CA GLU A 354 17.96 -38.91 -45.62
C GLU A 354 17.10 -38.35 -46.77
N GLY A 355 16.62 -37.12 -46.68
CA GLY A 355 15.80 -36.43 -47.68
C GLY A 355 14.31 -36.76 -47.62
N GLY A 356 13.86 -37.48 -46.59
CA GLY A 356 12.44 -37.72 -46.28
C GLY A 356 11.80 -36.58 -45.49
N VAL A 357 10.53 -36.73 -45.17
CA VAL A 357 9.80 -35.80 -44.33
C VAL A 357 9.08 -36.58 -43.21
N GLU A 358 9.28 -36.13 -41.99
CA GLU A 358 8.64 -36.68 -40.80
C GLU A 358 7.64 -35.67 -40.22
N MET A 359 6.51 -36.18 -39.74
CA MET A 359 5.47 -35.38 -39.12
C MET A 359 5.71 -35.37 -37.60
N VAL A 360 5.92 -34.20 -37.02
CA VAL A 360 6.18 -33.97 -35.58
C VAL A 360 5.08 -33.11 -34.99
N ASN A 361 4.61 -33.46 -33.79
CA ASN A 361 3.63 -32.69 -33.03
C ASN A 361 4.29 -32.01 -31.86
N PRO A 362 4.79 -30.77 -32.01
CA PRO A 362 5.41 -30.07 -30.91
C PRO A 362 4.37 -29.55 -29.91
N THR A 363 4.77 -29.43 -28.65
CA THR A 363 3.98 -28.75 -27.61
C THR A 363 4.05 -27.26 -27.85
N ILE A 364 2.88 -26.62 -27.96
CA ILE A 364 2.75 -25.16 -28.07
C ILE A 364 2.58 -24.58 -26.67
N PHE A 365 3.52 -23.74 -26.25
CA PHE A 365 3.53 -23.09 -24.94
C PHE A 365 2.89 -21.71 -24.95
N TYR A 366 2.87 -21.05 -26.09
CA TYR A 366 2.24 -19.76 -26.32
C TYR A 366 2.05 -19.49 -27.80
N GLU A 367 1.13 -18.58 -28.13
CA GLU A 367 0.98 -18.05 -29.48
C GLU A 367 0.73 -16.54 -29.46
N ASN A 368 1.26 -15.86 -30.46
CA ASN A 368 0.86 -14.49 -30.80
C ASN A 368 0.21 -14.48 -32.20
N ASP A 369 -0.02 -13.34 -32.80
CA ASP A 369 -0.67 -13.21 -34.10
C ASP A 369 0.06 -13.97 -35.23
N SER A 370 1.38 -14.06 -35.18
CA SER A 370 2.24 -14.56 -36.27
C SER A 370 2.96 -15.85 -35.97
N PHE A 371 3.24 -16.15 -34.69
CA PHE A 371 4.14 -17.24 -34.30
C PHE A 371 3.52 -18.15 -33.24
N TYR A 372 3.93 -19.44 -33.29
CA TYR A 372 3.83 -20.37 -32.17
C TYR A 372 5.16 -20.49 -31.45
N TYR A 373 5.13 -20.61 -30.13
CA TYR A 373 6.28 -20.80 -29.24
C TYR A 373 6.38 -22.27 -28.85
N ILE A 374 7.46 -22.92 -29.22
CA ILE A 374 7.72 -24.34 -28.97
C ILE A 374 9.09 -24.52 -28.34
N ASP A 375 9.28 -25.61 -27.62
CA ASP A 375 10.59 -25.95 -27.04
C ASP A 375 11.40 -26.94 -27.90
N ASN A 376 12.53 -27.42 -27.36
CA ASN A 376 13.43 -28.33 -28.02
C ASN A 376 13.12 -29.82 -27.76
N GLU A 377 11.95 -30.16 -27.20
CA GLU A 377 11.62 -31.55 -26.87
C GLU A 377 11.41 -32.40 -28.14
N ASN A 378 10.60 -31.89 -29.06
CA ASN A 378 10.22 -32.63 -30.28
C ASN A 378 10.92 -32.15 -31.55
N VAL A 379 11.57 -30.98 -31.52
CA VAL A 379 12.36 -30.40 -32.63
C VAL A 379 13.62 -29.82 -32.06
N LYS A 380 14.68 -29.82 -32.87
CA LYS A 380 15.99 -29.33 -32.46
C LYS A 380 16.38 -28.06 -33.22
N GLU A 381 17.26 -27.28 -32.64
CA GLU A 381 17.88 -26.16 -33.33
C GLU A 381 18.61 -26.66 -34.58
N GLY A 382 18.34 -26.02 -35.71
CA GLY A 382 18.90 -26.42 -37.00
C GLY A 382 18.02 -27.36 -37.83
N ASP A 383 16.96 -27.92 -37.25
CA ASP A 383 16.01 -28.72 -38.03
C ASP A 383 15.33 -27.84 -39.09
N VAL A 384 15.17 -28.39 -40.30
CA VAL A 384 14.52 -27.68 -41.39
C VAL A 384 13.05 -28.18 -41.49
N ILE A 385 12.14 -27.26 -41.41
CA ILE A 385 10.68 -27.56 -41.60
C ILE A 385 10.22 -27.07 -42.95
N ILE A 386 9.24 -27.76 -43.50
CA ILE A 386 8.67 -27.50 -44.81
C ILE A 386 7.23 -27.04 -44.66
N LYS A 387 6.87 -25.97 -45.36
CA LYS A 387 5.47 -25.51 -45.38
C LYS A 387 4.62 -26.47 -46.19
N ASN A 388 3.45 -26.85 -45.64
CA ASN A 388 2.53 -27.73 -46.33
C ASN A 388 2.14 -27.16 -47.70
N ASP A 389 2.10 -28.04 -48.72
CA ASP A 389 1.78 -27.69 -50.13
C ASP A 389 2.68 -26.61 -50.76
N SER A 390 3.92 -26.46 -50.27
CA SER A 390 4.89 -25.47 -50.72
C SER A 390 6.33 -26.06 -50.66
N SER A 391 7.25 -25.47 -51.42
CA SER A 391 8.70 -25.75 -51.30
C SER A 391 9.40 -24.80 -50.32
N SER A 392 8.66 -23.93 -49.65
CA SER A 392 9.22 -22.98 -48.65
C SER A 392 9.66 -23.73 -47.42
N THR A 393 10.84 -23.42 -46.96
CA THR A 393 11.49 -24.00 -45.77
C THR A 393 11.76 -22.93 -44.70
N TYR A 394 11.80 -23.35 -43.47
CA TYR A 394 12.21 -22.53 -42.34
C TYR A 394 13.15 -23.35 -41.42
N THR A 395 14.16 -22.75 -40.88
CA THR A 395 15.11 -23.43 -39.98
C THR A 395 14.76 -23.13 -38.54
N ILE A 396 14.50 -24.15 -37.72
CA ILE A 396 14.21 -24.04 -36.31
C ILE A 396 15.40 -23.39 -35.58
N GLY A 397 15.10 -22.41 -34.71
CA GLY A 397 16.11 -21.69 -33.95
C GLY A 397 16.67 -20.45 -34.65
N THR A 398 16.19 -20.12 -35.89
CA THR A 398 16.49 -18.84 -36.54
C THR A 398 16.00 -17.68 -35.69
N ASP A 399 14.78 -17.79 -35.18
CA ASP A 399 14.19 -16.83 -34.28
C ASP A 399 13.89 -17.49 -32.92
N LYS A 400 14.24 -16.81 -31.84
CA LYS A 400 14.01 -17.23 -30.44
C LYS A 400 13.46 -16.06 -29.66
N ASP A 401 12.63 -16.37 -28.69
CA ASP A 401 12.09 -15.38 -27.76
C ASP A 401 11.89 -15.99 -26.37
N SER A 402 11.90 -15.16 -25.34
CA SER A 402 11.77 -15.59 -23.95
C SER A 402 10.39 -15.25 -23.41
N LEU A 403 9.72 -16.21 -22.82
CA LEU A 403 8.45 -16.01 -22.12
C LEU A 403 8.68 -15.95 -20.60
N ILE A 404 7.93 -15.08 -19.94
CA ILE A 404 7.82 -15.07 -18.49
C ILE A 404 6.73 -16.07 -18.11
N GLY A 405 7.01 -16.91 -17.12
CA GLY A 405 6.06 -17.94 -16.70
C GLY A 405 6.40 -18.55 -15.35
N VAL A 406 5.67 -19.59 -15.01
CA VAL A 406 5.84 -20.40 -13.82
C VAL A 406 5.81 -21.88 -14.19
N TYR A 407 6.38 -22.74 -13.35
CA TYR A 407 6.22 -24.18 -13.49
C TYR A 407 5.00 -24.66 -12.73
N ASN A 408 3.97 -25.10 -13.44
CA ASN A 408 2.78 -25.77 -12.90
C ASN A 408 3.11 -27.25 -12.63
N ILE A 409 2.83 -27.72 -11.41
CA ILE A 409 3.03 -29.11 -11.00
C ILE A 409 1.74 -29.87 -11.32
N ASN A 410 1.75 -30.55 -12.44
CA ASN A 410 0.60 -31.32 -12.90
C ASN A 410 0.93 -32.82 -12.89
N LYS A 411 0.16 -33.61 -12.11
CA LYS A 411 0.34 -35.07 -11.98
C LYS A 411 1.77 -35.48 -11.61
N GLY A 412 2.46 -34.65 -10.81
CA GLY A 412 3.84 -34.90 -10.39
C GLY A 412 4.92 -34.48 -11.41
N TYR A 413 4.56 -33.75 -12.47
CA TYR A 413 5.50 -33.18 -13.43
C TYR A 413 5.44 -31.68 -13.46
N ALA A 414 6.58 -31.05 -13.60
CA ALA A 414 6.66 -29.60 -13.78
C ALA A 414 6.46 -29.22 -15.26
N VAL A 415 5.48 -28.39 -15.54
CA VAL A 415 5.16 -27.93 -16.89
C VAL A 415 5.17 -26.40 -16.90
N PHE A 416 5.95 -25.79 -17.77
CA PHE A 416 6.00 -24.34 -17.91
C PHE A 416 4.64 -23.80 -18.40
N LYS A 417 4.19 -22.71 -17.75
CA LYS A 417 2.98 -21.97 -18.12
C LYS A 417 3.30 -20.49 -18.23
N GLN A 418 2.95 -19.87 -19.34
CA GLN A 418 3.13 -18.44 -19.57
C GLN A 418 2.20 -17.65 -18.65
N ILE A 419 2.65 -16.50 -18.15
CA ILE A 419 1.86 -15.59 -17.34
C ILE A 419 1.95 -14.16 -17.85
N SER A 420 0.88 -13.37 -17.61
CA SER A 420 0.84 -11.93 -17.82
C SER A 420 0.68 -11.26 -16.45
N ILE A 421 1.66 -10.44 -16.05
CA ILE A 421 1.66 -9.75 -14.77
C ILE A 421 0.82 -8.48 -14.91
N ILE A 422 -0.19 -8.32 -14.05
CA ILE A 422 -1.04 -7.12 -13.94
C ILE A 422 -0.43 -6.12 -12.96
N SER A 423 -0.04 -6.61 -11.78
CA SER A 423 0.58 -5.80 -10.73
C SER A 423 1.52 -6.65 -9.86
N GLN A 424 2.50 -6.01 -9.24
CA GLN A 424 3.54 -6.68 -8.46
C GLN A 424 3.97 -5.80 -7.29
N ASN A 425 4.28 -6.42 -6.15
CA ASN A 425 5.01 -5.82 -5.04
C ASN A 425 6.30 -6.61 -4.75
N ASP A 426 6.94 -6.38 -3.61
CA ASP A 426 8.22 -7.03 -3.27
C ASP A 426 8.11 -8.57 -3.14
N ASP A 427 6.96 -9.10 -2.70
CA ASP A 427 6.76 -10.51 -2.39
C ASP A 427 5.91 -11.26 -3.40
N TYR A 428 4.88 -10.61 -3.97
CA TYR A 428 3.84 -11.25 -4.77
C TYR A 428 3.54 -10.49 -6.07
N SER A 429 3.09 -11.26 -7.08
CA SER A 429 2.52 -10.73 -8.32
C SER A 429 1.04 -11.13 -8.45
N ILE A 430 0.25 -10.23 -9.01
CA ILE A 430 -1.09 -10.53 -9.52
C ILE A 430 -0.97 -10.73 -11.02
N ILE A 431 -1.46 -11.86 -11.49
CA ILE A 431 -1.43 -12.22 -12.90
C ILE A 431 -2.84 -12.33 -13.47
N GLU A 432 -2.92 -12.21 -14.78
CA GLU A 432 -4.16 -12.29 -15.53
C GLU A 432 -4.81 -13.68 -15.41
N THR A 433 -6.14 -13.69 -15.31
CA THR A 433 -6.94 -14.92 -15.24
C THR A 433 -7.40 -15.34 -16.63
N LYS A 434 -7.60 -16.65 -16.84
CA LYS A 434 -8.20 -17.22 -18.06
C LYS A 434 -7.37 -17.01 -19.34
N THR A 435 -6.06 -16.95 -19.23
CA THR A 435 -5.17 -16.99 -20.38
C THR A 435 -5.12 -18.41 -20.95
N ALA A 436 -5.09 -18.55 -22.28
CA ALA A 436 -5.17 -19.85 -22.95
C ALA A 436 -4.03 -20.82 -22.58
N TYR A 437 -2.83 -20.27 -22.29
CA TYR A 437 -1.61 -21.03 -21.99
C TYR A 437 -1.14 -20.83 -20.55
N GLY A 438 -1.93 -20.13 -19.73
CA GLY A 438 -1.60 -19.75 -18.37
C GLY A 438 -2.00 -20.80 -17.34
N ILE A 439 -2.00 -20.34 -16.09
CA ILE A 439 -2.42 -21.11 -14.93
C ILE A 439 -3.85 -20.76 -14.50
N ALA A 440 -4.46 -21.67 -13.77
CA ALA A 440 -5.81 -21.53 -13.25
C ALA A 440 -5.83 -21.40 -11.73
N LEU A 441 -6.97 -21.04 -11.17
CA LEU A 441 -7.24 -21.05 -9.75
C LEU A 441 -7.08 -22.48 -9.20
N TYR A 442 -6.40 -22.63 -8.07
CA TYR A 442 -6.05 -23.88 -7.42
C TYR A 442 -4.97 -24.73 -8.13
N ASP A 443 -4.36 -24.20 -9.18
CA ASP A 443 -3.17 -24.84 -9.73
C ASP A 443 -2.04 -24.82 -8.69
N HIS A 444 -1.22 -25.84 -8.71
CA HIS A 444 -0.04 -25.96 -7.87
C HIS A 444 1.19 -25.56 -8.68
N ILE A 445 1.94 -24.55 -8.24
CA ILE A 445 3.13 -24.08 -8.92
C ILE A 445 4.38 -24.25 -8.05
N ALA A 446 5.53 -24.41 -8.67
CA ALA A 446 6.79 -24.42 -7.94
C ALA A 446 7.01 -23.06 -7.23
N LEU A 447 7.29 -23.10 -5.92
CA LEU A 447 7.54 -21.89 -5.13
C LEU A 447 8.80 -21.15 -5.57
N ASP A 448 9.78 -21.87 -6.13
CA ASP A 448 11.00 -21.30 -6.71
C ASP A 448 11.15 -21.81 -8.16
N GLY A 449 10.75 -20.95 -9.10
CA GLY A 449 10.74 -21.28 -10.52
C GLY A 449 12.12 -21.54 -11.13
N ASN A 450 13.19 -21.01 -10.52
CA ASN A 450 14.55 -21.19 -11.03
C ASN A 450 15.22 -22.51 -10.60
N LYS A 451 14.58 -23.28 -9.73
CA LYS A 451 15.07 -24.58 -9.26
C LYS A 451 14.41 -25.77 -9.95
N VAL A 452 13.54 -25.50 -10.90
CA VAL A 452 12.74 -26.52 -11.58
C VAL A 452 12.97 -26.46 -13.08
N GLU A 453 13.04 -27.63 -13.70
CA GLU A 453 13.19 -27.77 -15.15
C GLU A 453 11.92 -28.39 -15.76
N GLU A 454 11.73 -28.20 -17.07
CA GLU A 454 10.62 -28.77 -17.83
C GLU A 454 10.60 -30.30 -17.71
N ASN A 455 9.40 -30.88 -17.53
CA ASN A 455 9.18 -32.31 -17.37
C ASN A 455 9.91 -32.96 -16.17
N GLN A 456 10.46 -32.16 -15.23
CA GLN A 456 11.03 -32.68 -14.00
C GLN A 456 9.97 -33.39 -13.16
N VAL A 457 10.29 -34.62 -12.73
CA VAL A 457 9.44 -35.38 -11.80
C VAL A 457 9.57 -34.77 -10.40
N ILE A 458 8.46 -34.30 -9.86
CA ILE A 458 8.35 -33.76 -8.52
C ILE A 458 7.74 -34.86 -7.65
N MET A 459 8.53 -35.41 -6.74
CA MET A 459 8.04 -36.37 -5.74
C MET A 459 7.54 -35.60 -4.53
N ASP A 460 6.30 -35.87 -4.11
CA ASP A 460 5.71 -35.39 -2.85
C ASP A 460 6.44 -36.00 -1.63
#